data_c9edd6f5602312b48ace987fa1e136ea
#
_entry.id   c9edd6f5602312b48ace987fa1e136ea
#
_cell.length_a   1.000
_cell.length_b   1.000
_cell.length_c   1.000
_cell.angle_alpha   90.00
_cell.angle_beta   90.00
_cell.angle_gamma   90.00
#
_symmetry.space_group_name_H-M   'P 1'
#
loop_
_entity.id
_entity.type
_entity.pdbx_description
1 polymer ?
#
loop_
_entity_poly.entity_id
_entity_poly.type
_entity_poly.pdbx_seq_one_letter_code
_entity_poly.pdbx_strand_id
1 'polypeptide(L)'
;MADLEIKNGDSINLAKLIEYFLYSKKYLILIPLLLSVLGFSFAILKNPSYIGTAHILIGHYNNDSVPIDLEDIRFFNEGISTSRIGKSILLLTTDQFSSKSEVENLINKASSYVIQTSNKIVNEKLKNNKVDIELVAMQIKKFRLDTTFAEDSAKVLSDELTRLDNLSLDHKSSLTAYLSSLNLQSNTALIKSKVNKDKLDLEKQILSLLNENKGTYKFTELYKNPKIEEKKPSLIMSTFFSFFVGLMLTILFLLLKLALNPQLVKPKS
;
A
#
# COMPACT_ATOMS: atom_id res chain seq x y z
N MET A 1 21.51 -38.41 71.06
CA MET A 1 20.60 -37.36 70.66
C MET A 1 21.45 -36.09 70.58
N ALA A 2 21.84 -35.71 69.38
CA ALA A 2 22.65 -34.51 69.15
C ALA A 2 21.65 -33.34 68.95
N ASP A 3 21.62 -32.44 69.87
CA ASP A 3 20.90 -31.18 69.76
C ASP A 3 21.54 -30.35 68.63
N LEU A 4 20.82 -30.27 67.49
CA LEU A 4 21.09 -29.29 66.44
C LEU A 4 20.65 -27.94 66.95
N GLU A 5 21.55 -27.20 67.59
CA GLU A 5 21.43 -25.76 67.76
C GLU A 5 21.31 -25.10 66.38
N ILE A 6 20.09 -24.79 65.99
CA ILE A 6 19.80 -23.90 64.88
C ILE A 6 20.28 -22.52 65.32
N LYS A 7 21.55 -22.17 64.93
CA LYS A 7 22.03 -20.79 65.01
C LYS A 7 21.05 -19.92 64.24
N ASN A 8 20.30 -19.09 64.97
CA ASN A 8 19.45 -18.05 64.42
C ASN A 8 20.26 -17.26 63.41
N GLY A 9 19.98 -17.53 62.13
CA GLY A 9 20.55 -16.75 61.04
C GLY A 9 20.28 -15.27 61.29
N ASP A 10 21.28 -14.45 61.11
CA ASP A 10 21.23 -13.00 61.22
C ASP A 10 20.08 -12.46 60.37
N SER A 11 18.87 -12.44 60.97
CA SER A 11 17.77 -11.74 60.32
C SER A 11 18.08 -10.27 60.30
N ILE A 12 18.27 -9.75 59.10
CA ILE A 12 18.53 -8.32 58.90
C ILE A 12 17.35 -7.57 59.49
N ASN A 13 17.54 -6.89 60.60
CA ASN A 13 16.46 -6.13 61.25
C ASN A 13 16.12 -4.94 60.35
N LEU A 14 14.91 -4.94 59.80
CA LEU A 14 14.40 -3.93 58.85
C LEU A 14 14.52 -2.52 59.45
N ALA A 15 14.33 -2.34 60.77
CA ALA A 15 14.47 -1.06 61.44
C ALA A 15 15.92 -0.53 61.38
N LYS A 16 16.90 -1.40 61.54
CA LYS A 16 18.33 -1.03 61.43
C LYS A 16 18.72 -0.72 59.98
N LEU A 17 18.12 -1.40 59.02
CA LEU A 17 18.35 -1.10 57.61
C LEU A 17 17.81 0.30 57.26
N ILE A 18 16.63 0.67 57.74
CA ILE A 18 16.05 2.01 57.57
C ILE A 18 16.92 3.06 58.23
N GLU A 19 17.38 2.81 59.46
CA GLU A 19 18.29 3.73 60.18
C GLU A 19 19.62 3.95 59.40
N TYR A 20 20.20 2.90 58.83
CA TYR A 20 21.39 3.00 58.00
C TYR A 20 21.14 3.84 56.73
N PHE A 21 20.00 3.68 56.07
CA PHE A 21 19.65 4.50 54.92
C PHE A 21 19.44 5.96 55.33
N LEU A 22 18.78 6.23 56.48
CA LEU A 22 18.60 7.58 56.97
C LEU A 22 19.96 8.24 57.34
N TYR A 23 20.88 7.47 57.90
CA TYR A 23 22.24 7.95 58.13
C TYR A 23 23.01 8.24 56.83
N SER A 24 22.74 7.44 55.81
CA SER A 24 23.37 7.56 54.50
C SER A 24 22.58 8.48 53.53
N LYS A 25 21.63 9.30 54.05
CA LYS A 25 20.76 10.19 53.25
C LYS A 25 21.48 11.10 52.30
N LYS A 26 22.69 11.53 52.60
CA LYS A 26 23.52 12.35 51.70
C LYS A 26 23.80 11.63 50.41
N TYR A 27 24.11 10.34 50.40
CA TYR A 27 24.35 9.53 49.20
C TYR A 27 23.07 9.23 48.43
N LEU A 28 21.96 8.99 49.21
CA LEU A 28 20.65 8.74 48.63
C LEU A 28 20.08 9.93 47.83
N ILE A 29 20.50 11.15 48.16
CA ILE A 29 20.08 12.35 47.43
C ILE A 29 21.13 12.80 46.42
N LEU A 30 22.42 12.79 46.77
CA LEU A 30 23.49 13.36 45.95
C LEU A 30 23.74 12.54 44.66
N ILE A 31 23.74 11.20 44.75
CA ILE A 31 24.03 10.35 43.61
C ILE A 31 22.89 10.39 42.56
N PRO A 32 21.60 10.22 42.91
CA PRO A 32 20.49 10.40 41.96
C PRO A 32 20.46 11.80 41.34
N LEU A 33 20.77 12.85 42.15
CA LEU A 33 20.82 14.22 41.64
C LEU A 33 21.92 14.42 40.62
N LEU A 34 23.14 13.92 40.90
CA LEU A 34 24.26 13.95 39.92
C LEU A 34 23.92 13.21 38.63
N LEU A 35 23.30 12.01 38.74
CA LEU A 35 22.91 11.24 37.57
C LEU A 35 21.75 11.90 36.80
N SER A 36 20.82 12.60 37.49
CA SER A 36 19.80 13.37 36.81
C SER A 36 20.38 14.56 36.03
N VAL A 37 21.40 15.25 36.56
CA VAL A 37 22.12 16.29 35.82
C VAL A 37 22.84 15.73 34.61
N LEU A 38 23.46 14.57 34.73
CA LEU A 38 24.09 13.89 33.60
C LEU A 38 23.05 13.50 32.53
N GLY A 39 21.89 12.96 32.94
CA GLY A 39 20.78 12.62 32.00
C GLY A 39 20.20 13.85 31.31
N PHE A 40 20.07 14.96 32.01
CA PHE A 40 19.66 16.24 31.45
C PHE A 40 20.72 16.76 30.44
N SER A 41 21.98 16.74 30.79
CA SER A 41 23.07 17.15 29.90
C SER A 41 23.15 16.28 28.65
N PHE A 42 22.98 14.97 28.78
CA PHE A 42 22.92 14.05 27.67
C PHE A 42 21.75 14.36 26.72
N ALA A 43 20.57 14.66 27.28
CA ALA A 43 19.39 14.99 26.45
C ALA A 43 19.55 16.32 25.68
N ILE A 44 20.31 17.28 26.24
CA ILE A 44 20.61 18.53 25.54
C ILE A 44 21.67 18.31 24.42
N LEU A 45 22.70 17.53 24.73
CA LEU A 45 23.83 17.30 23.81
C LEU A 45 23.47 16.33 22.68
N LYS A 46 22.46 15.51 22.86
CA LYS A 46 22.02 14.55 21.82
C LYS A 46 21.44 15.30 20.63
N ASN A 47 22.02 15.08 19.47
CA ASN A 47 21.52 15.62 18.21
C ASN A 47 20.07 15.13 17.95
N PRO A 48 19.22 16.00 17.39
CA PRO A 48 17.89 15.61 17.00
C PRO A 48 17.95 14.52 15.92
N SER A 49 16.98 13.63 15.93
CA SER A 49 16.74 12.71 14.83
C SER A 49 15.49 13.14 14.07
N TYR A 50 15.47 12.85 12.79
CA TYR A 50 14.38 13.25 11.89
C TYR A 50 13.71 12.02 11.31
N ILE A 51 12.38 12.06 11.20
CA ILE A 51 11.56 11.05 10.57
C ILE A 51 10.70 11.73 9.53
N GLY A 52 10.71 11.20 8.31
CA GLY A 52 9.86 11.67 7.21
C GLY A 52 8.64 10.77 7.07
N THR A 53 7.48 11.38 6.81
CA THR A 53 6.24 10.69 6.47
C THR A 53 5.63 11.27 5.22
N ALA A 54 5.19 10.41 4.30
CA ALA A 54 4.45 10.83 3.11
C ALA A 54 3.19 9.98 2.96
N HIS A 55 2.09 10.63 2.61
CA HIS A 55 0.81 9.99 2.32
C HIS A 55 0.58 10.06 0.81
N ILE A 56 0.45 8.91 0.17
CA ILE A 56 0.23 8.79 -1.26
C ILE A 56 -1.16 8.23 -1.49
N LEU A 57 -1.98 8.93 -2.26
CA LEU A 57 -3.26 8.42 -2.72
C LEU A 57 -3.00 7.52 -3.91
N ILE A 58 -3.28 6.23 -3.77
CA ILE A 58 -3.06 5.24 -4.81
C ILE A 58 -4.11 5.42 -5.90
N GLY A 59 -3.67 5.49 -7.14
CA GLY A 59 -4.53 5.51 -8.30
C GLY A 59 -5.37 4.25 -8.44
N HIS A 60 -6.45 4.35 -9.20
CA HIS A 60 -7.30 3.22 -9.50
C HIS A 60 -7.67 3.19 -10.97
N TYR A 61 -8.00 2.00 -11.45
CA TYR A 61 -8.53 1.73 -12.77
C TYR A 61 -9.69 0.74 -12.63
N ASN A 62 -10.88 1.11 -13.10
CA ASN A 62 -12.11 0.32 -12.96
C ASN A 62 -12.43 -0.09 -11.51
N ASN A 63 -12.31 0.85 -10.57
CA ASN A 63 -12.49 0.66 -9.13
C ASN A 63 -11.46 -0.26 -8.45
N ASP A 64 -10.53 -0.83 -9.19
CA ASP A 64 -9.41 -1.59 -8.63
C ASP A 64 -8.23 -0.66 -8.37
N SER A 65 -7.70 -0.69 -7.16
CA SER A 65 -6.47 0.02 -6.84
C SER A 65 -5.30 -0.55 -7.65
N VAL A 66 -4.47 0.33 -8.19
CA VAL A 66 -3.26 -0.08 -8.92
C VAL A 66 -2.40 -0.95 -8.00
N PRO A 67 -2.01 -2.15 -8.45
CA PRO A 67 -1.10 -2.99 -7.68
C PRO A 67 0.26 -2.28 -7.59
N ILE A 68 0.69 -1.99 -6.36
CA ILE A 68 2.04 -1.47 -6.08
C ILE A 68 2.77 -2.59 -5.37
N ASP A 69 3.88 -3.03 -5.94
CA ASP A 69 4.76 -3.96 -5.27
C ASP A 69 5.52 -3.23 -4.15
N LEU A 70 5.15 -3.56 -2.91
CA LEU A 70 5.76 -2.96 -1.73
C LEU A 70 7.16 -3.51 -1.47
N GLU A 71 7.51 -4.67 -2.03
CA GLU A 71 8.84 -5.26 -1.91
C GLU A 71 9.86 -4.49 -2.74
N ASP A 72 9.48 -4.04 -3.93
CA ASP A 72 10.32 -3.18 -4.76
C ASP A 72 10.68 -1.86 -4.05
N ILE A 73 9.76 -1.30 -3.26
CA ILE A 73 10.02 -0.08 -2.50
C ILE A 73 11.01 -0.33 -1.36
N ARG A 74 10.91 -1.46 -0.68
CA ARG A 74 11.84 -1.85 0.38
C ARG A 74 13.25 -2.09 -0.15
N PHE A 75 13.36 -2.67 -1.33
CA PHE A 75 14.62 -2.97 -1.98
C PHE A 75 15.35 -1.71 -2.45
N PHE A 76 14.60 -0.65 -2.80
CA PHE A 76 15.16 0.57 -3.37
C PHE A 76 15.74 1.53 -2.33
N ASN A 77 15.30 1.45 -1.06
CA ASN A 77 15.75 2.37 -0.01
C ASN A 77 15.76 1.67 1.34
N GLU A 78 16.94 1.19 1.73
CA GLU A 78 17.20 0.83 3.13
C GLU A 78 16.77 1.99 4.04
N GLY A 79 15.83 1.77 4.94
CA GLY A 79 15.33 2.76 5.88
C GLY A 79 13.97 3.40 5.54
N ILE A 80 13.20 2.83 4.59
CA ILE A 80 11.81 3.21 4.39
C ILE A 80 10.90 2.04 4.75
N SER A 81 9.94 2.30 5.61
CA SER A 81 8.83 1.41 5.91
C SER A 81 7.56 1.86 5.19
N THR A 82 6.77 0.89 4.77
CA THR A 82 5.51 1.14 4.05
C THR A 82 4.36 0.52 4.81
N SER A 83 3.25 1.24 4.92
CA SER A 83 2.00 0.72 5.45
C SER A 83 0.82 1.23 4.64
N ARG A 84 -0.27 0.45 4.56
CA ARG A 84 -1.51 0.88 3.89
C ARG A 84 -2.51 1.36 4.92
N ILE A 85 -3.08 2.54 4.66
CA ILE A 85 -4.20 3.09 5.43
C ILE A 85 -5.46 2.92 4.58
N GLY A 86 -6.25 1.89 4.88
CA GLY A 86 -7.40 1.51 4.05
C GLY A 86 -7.00 0.98 2.68
N LYS A 87 -7.88 1.13 1.67
CA LYS A 87 -7.66 0.63 0.31
C LYS A 87 -6.87 1.59 -0.60
N SER A 88 -6.86 2.88 -0.28
CA SER A 88 -6.47 3.91 -1.23
C SER A 88 -5.27 4.76 -0.80
N ILE A 89 -4.78 4.64 0.42
CA ILE A 89 -3.67 5.46 0.91
C ILE A 89 -2.49 4.57 1.28
N LEU A 90 -1.33 4.89 0.71
CA LEU A 90 -0.05 4.32 1.08
C LEU A 90 0.68 5.33 1.97
N LEU A 91 1.11 4.89 3.14
CA LEU A 91 1.96 5.65 4.04
C LEU A 91 3.40 5.19 3.87
N LEU A 92 4.29 6.12 3.54
CA LEU A 92 5.73 5.92 3.56
C LEU A 92 6.28 6.58 4.84
N THR A 93 7.13 5.86 5.56
CA THR A 93 7.79 6.37 6.76
C THR A 93 9.27 6.03 6.67
N THR A 94 10.14 7.02 6.89
CA THR A 94 11.60 6.77 6.97
C THR A 94 11.99 6.33 8.36
N ASP A 95 13.12 5.62 8.46
CA ASP A 95 13.79 5.42 9.74
C ASP A 95 14.31 6.76 10.31
N GLN A 96 14.89 6.71 11.49
CA GLN A 96 15.46 7.88 12.14
C GLN A 96 16.83 8.22 11.54
N PHE A 97 16.95 9.41 10.99
CA PHE A 97 18.22 9.94 10.45
C PHE A 97 18.69 11.15 11.25
N SER A 98 19.98 11.41 11.20
CA SER A 98 20.63 12.57 11.86
C SER A 98 20.47 13.86 11.05
N SER A 99 20.20 13.78 9.75
CA SER A 99 20.09 14.91 8.84
C SER A 99 18.68 15.09 8.31
N LYS A 100 18.11 16.28 8.48
CA LYS A 100 16.81 16.66 7.93
C LYS A 100 16.79 16.60 6.40
N SER A 101 17.84 17.08 5.75
CA SER A 101 17.95 17.10 4.30
C SER A 101 18.03 15.70 3.69
N GLU A 102 18.65 14.77 4.39
CA GLU A 102 18.71 13.37 3.98
C GLU A 102 17.32 12.71 4.00
N VAL A 103 16.57 12.92 5.08
CA VAL A 103 15.18 12.45 5.20
C VAL A 103 14.30 13.06 4.11
N GLU A 104 14.42 14.36 3.86
CA GLU A 104 13.64 15.05 2.83
C GLU A 104 13.92 14.50 1.44
N ASN A 105 15.19 14.31 1.11
CA ASN A 105 15.59 13.74 -0.17
C ASN A 105 15.09 12.30 -0.34
N LEU A 106 15.24 11.49 0.71
CA LEU A 106 14.83 10.09 0.69
C LEU A 106 13.31 9.93 0.54
N ILE A 107 12.52 10.68 1.32
CA ILE A 107 11.05 10.58 1.26
C ILE A 107 10.49 11.12 -0.06
N ASN A 108 11.08 12.20 -0.60
CA ASN A 108 10.69 12.75 -1.89
C ASN A 108 11.02 11.79 -3.04
N LYS A 109 12.21 11.18 -3.02
CA LYS A 109 12.64 10.20 -4.02
C LYS A 109 11.74 8.97 -4.00
N ALA A 110 11.44 8.43 -2.82
CA ALA A 110 10.55 7.28 -2.68
C ALA A 110 9.13 7.60 -3.13
N SER A 111 8.59 8.75 -2.74
CA SER A 111 7.25 9.20 -3.14
C SER A 111 7.17 9.36 -4.66
N SER A 112 8.16 9.99 -5.28
CA SER A 112 8.22 10.17 -6.73
C SER A 112 8.29 8.84 -7.47
N TYR A 113 9.07 7.89 -6.98
CA TYR A 113 9.17 6.55 -7.56
C TYR A 113 7.82 5.82 -7.54
N VAL A 114 7.13 5.81 -6.40
CA VAL A 114 5.81 5.18 -6.26
C VAL A 114 4.80 5.80 -7.22
N ILE A 115 4.77 7.14 -7.29
CA ILE A 115 3.85 7.87 -8.17
C ILE A 115 4.15 7.55 -9.65
N GLN A 116 5.41 7.59 -10.05
CA GLN A 116 5.80 7.32 -11.44
C GLN A 116 5.48 5.89 -11.85
N THR A 117 5.84 4.91 -11.02
CA THR A 117 5.60 3.48 -11.31
C THR A 117 4.10 3.19 -11.40
N SER A 118 3.33 3.67 -10.44
CA SER A 118 1.88 3.49 -10.45
C SER A 118 1.22 4.16 -11.65
N ASN A 119 1.60 5.40 -11.99
CA ASN A 119 1.03 6.13 -13.12
C ASN A 119 1.42 5.52 -14.47
N LYS A 120 2.60 4.88 -14.57
CA LYS A 120 2.98 4.10 -15.74
C LYS A 120 2.00 2.95 -15.99
N ILE A 121 1.64 2.20 -14.94
CA ILE A 121 0.67 1.10 -15.04
C ILE A 121 -0.71 1.61 -15.50
N VAL A 122 -1.18 2.73 -14.96
CA VAL A 122 -2.46 3.35 -15.38
C VAL A 122 -2.40 3.73 -16.85
N ASN A 123 -1.31 4.39 -17.28
CA ASN A 123 -1.12 4.80 -18.68
C ASN A 123 -1.05 3.62 -19.65
N GLU A 124 -0.37 2.54 -19.29
CA GLU A 124 -0.32 1.31 -20.09
C GLU A 124 -1.70 0.68 -20.26
N LYS A 125 -2.48 0.60 -19.18
CA LYS A 125 -3.88 0.10 -19.25
C LYS A 125 -4.76 0.98 -20.13
N LEU A 126 -4.65 2.32 -20.02
CA LEU A 126 -5.38 3.26 -20.88
C LEU A 126 -4.99 3.12 -22.35
N LYS A 127 -3.71 2.93 -22.63
CA LYS A 127 -3.21 2.72 -24.01
C LYS A 127 -3.76 1.43 -24.60
N ASN A 128 -3.72 0.34 -23.84
CA ASN A 128 -4.22 -0.96 -24.29
C ASN A 128 -5.74 -0.89 -24.57
N ASN A 129 -6.51 -0.28 -23.67
CA ASN A 129 -7.94 -0.09 -23.87
C ASN A 129 -8.25 0.74 -25.15
N LYS A 130 -7.44 1.77 -25.44
CA LYS A 130 -7.58 2.53 -26.69
C LYS A 130 -7.33 1.67 -27.92
N VAL A 131 -6.30 0.81 -27.89
CA VAL A 131 -6.02 -0.13 -28.98
C VAL A 131 -7.18 -1.11 -29.17
N ASP A 132 -7.75 -1.62 -28.09
CA ASP A 132 -8.89 -2.53 -28.16
C ASP A 132 -10.13 -1.86 -28.78
N ILE A 133 -10.41 -0.60 -28.42
CA ILE A 133 -11.49 0.20 -29.02
C ILE A 133 -11.28 0.37 -30.55
N GLU A 134 -10.04 0.71 -30.95
CA GLU A 134 -9.70 0.87 -32.38
C GLU A 134 -9.86 -0.44 -33.15
N LEU A 135 -9.43 -1.57 -32.57
CA LEU A 135 -9.57 -2.90 -33.18
C LEU A 135 -11.03 -3.28 -33.39
N VAL A 136 -11.88 -3.10 -32.36
CA VAL A 136 -13.32 -3.38 -32.46
C VAL A 136 -13.99 -2.43 -33.45
N ALA A 137 -13.59 -1.17 -33.53
CA ALA A 137 -14.08 -0.23 -34.53
C ALA A 137 -13.74 -0.66 -35.97
N MET A 138 -12.52 -1.19 -36.20
CA MET A 138 -12.15 -1.77 -37.49
C MET A 138 -12.98 -3.00 -37.85
N GLN A 139 -13.25 -3.86 -36.89
CA GLN A 139 -14.13 -5.02 -37.09
C GLN A 139 -15.55 -4.59 -37.51
N ILE A 140 -16.14 -3.60 -36.83
CA ILE A 140 -17.46 -3.06 -37.20
C ILE A 140 -17.43 -2.49 -38.63
N LYS A 141 -16.36 -1.76 -38.99
CA LYS A 141 -16.23 -1.24 -40.36
C LYS A 141 -16.21 -2.38 -41.39
N LYS A 142 -15.49 -3.46 -41.12
CA LYS A 142 -15.48 -4.66 -41.97
C LYS A 142 -16.87 -5.28 -42.08
N PHE A 143 -17.56 -5.47 -40.97
CA PHE A 143 -18.95 -6.00 -40.96
C PHE A 143 -19.94 -5.13 -41.75
N ARG A 144 -19.79 -3.81 -41.73
CA ARG A 144 -20.61 -2.89 -42.53
C ARG A 144 -20.39 -3.14 -44.01
N LEU A 145 -19.14 -3.37 -44.43
CA LEU A 145 -18.82 -3.69 -45.84
C LEU A 145 -19.43 -5.04 -46.24
N ASP A 146 -19.31 -6.06 -45.39
CA ASP A 146 -19.86 -7.38 -45.64
C ASP A 146 -21.41 -7.35 -45.69
N THR A 147 -22.06 -6.49 -44.88
CA THR A 147 -23.52 -6.31 -44.87
C THR A 147 -24.01 -5.61 -46.11
N THR A 148 -23.32 -4.56 -46.61
CA THR A 148 -23.64 -3.89 -47.87
C THR A 148 -23.49 -4.83 -49.06
N PHE A 149 -22.43 -5.62 -49.09
CA PHE A 149 -22.25 -6.63 -50.11
C PHE A 149 -23.38 -7.69 -50.12
N ALA A 150 -23.79 -8.13 -48.92
CA ALA A 150 -24.94 -9.09 -48.80
C ALA A 150 -26.26 -8.46 -49.23
N GLU A 151 -26.50 -7.17 -48.93
CA GLU A 151 -27.68 -6.43 -49.36
C GLU A 151 -27.73 -6.23 -50.87
N ASP A 152 -26.63 -5.86 -51.48
CA ASP A 152 -26.50 -5.71 -52.95
C ASP A 152 -26.68 -7.06 -53.65
N SER A 153 -26.12 -8.14 -53.10
CA SER A 153 -26.29 -9.49 -53.63
C SER A 153 -27.77 -9.96 -53.50
N ALA A 154 -28.43 -9.65 -52.40
CA ALA A 154 -29.86 -9.96 -52.18
C ALA A 154 -30.74 -9.16 -53.17
N LYS A 155 -30.37 -7.92 -53.46
CA LYS A 155 -31.08 -7.09 -54.45
C LYS A 155 -30.95 -7.65 -55.87
N VAL A 156 -29.76 -8.01 -56.29
CA VAL A 156 -29.50 -8.63 -57.61
C VAL A 156 -30.31 -9.95 -57.72
N LEU A 157 -30.34 -10.77 -56.69
CA LEU A 157 -31.15 -11.99 -56.63
C LEU A 157 -32.66 -11.71 -56.69
N SER A 158 -33.13 -10.68 -56.01
CA SER A 158 -34.56 -10.26 -56.05
C SER A 158 -34.94 -9.77 -57.44
N ASP A 159 -34.07 -9.01 -58.10
CA ASP A 159 -34.29 -8.51 -59.47
C ASP A 159 -34.31 -9.68 -60.46
N GLU A 160 -33.43 -10.68 -60.29
CA GLU A 160 -33.43 -11.87 -61.14
C GLU A 160 -34.65 -12.79 -60.88
N LEU A 161 -35.12 -12.90 -59.66
CA LEU A 161 -36.37 -13.58 -59.28
C LEU A 161 -37.58 -12.93 -60.00
N THR A 162 -37.67 -11.60 -59.96
CA THR A 162 -38.73 -10.85 -60.61
C THR A 162 -38.70 -11.05 -62.11
N ARG A 163 -37.54 -11.17 -62.70
CA ARG A 163 -37.32 -11.47 -64.10
C ARG A 163 -37.75 -12.91 -64.44
N LEU A 164 -37.47 -13.88 -63.58
CA LEU A 164 -37.89 -15.28 -63.74
C LEU A 164 -39.41 -15.46 -63.58
N ASP A 165 -40.05 -14.72 -62.67
CA ASP A 165 -41.53 -14.75 -62.50
C ASP A 165 -42.28 -14.23 -63.73
N ASN A 166 -41.63 -13.37 -64.56
CA ASN A 166 -42.16 -12.84 -65.78
C ASN A 166 -41.92 -13.77 -67.01
N LEU A 167 -41.16 -14.85 -66.85
CA LEU A 167 -41.01 -15.89 -67.86
C LEU A 167 -42.09 -16.96 -67.69
N SER A 168 -42.87 -17.22 -68.73
CA SER A 168 -43.99 -18.20 -68.75
C SER A 168 -43.52 -19.59 -68.26
N LEU A 169 -44.28 -20.19 -67.39
CA LEU A 169 -44.04 -21.45 -66.61
C LEU A 169 -43.86 -22.73 -67.45
N ASP A 170 -43.73 -22.65 -68.76
CA ASP A 170 -43.72 -23.80 -69.67
C ASP A 170 -42.39 -24.59 -69.75
N HIS A 171 -41.39 -24.19 -69.05
CA HIS A 171 -40.11 -24.90 -69.09
C HIS A 171 -39.66 -25.46 -67.73
N LYS A 172 -39.45 -26.80 -67.68
CA LYS A 172 -38.93 -27.53 -66.52
C LYS A 172 -37.60 -26.89 -65.96
N SER A 173 -36.83 -26.18 -66.81
CA SER A 173 -35.62 -25.42 -66.44
C SER A 173 -35.93 -24.19 -65.57
N SER A 174 -37.10 -23.56 -65.75
CA SER A 174 -37.51 -22.40 -64.93
C SER A 174 -37.85 -22.78 -63.51
N LEU A 175 -38.45 -23.97 -63.29
CA LEU A 175 -38.79 -24.48 -61.96
C LEU A 175 -37.50 -24.78 -61.11
N THR A 176 -36.50 -25.37 -61.76
CA THR A 176 -35.22 -25.65 -61.11
C THR A 176 -34.47 -24.36 -60.74
N ALA A 177 -34.49 -23.36 -61.64
CA ALA A 177 -33.94 -22.03 -61.35
C ALA A 177 -34.68 -21.31 -60.23
N TYR A 178 -36.01 -21.42 -60.17
CA TYR A 178 -36.86 -20.85 -59.12
C TYR A 178 -36.56 -21.48 -57.75
N LEU A 179 -36.47 -22.83 -57.67
CA LEU A 179 -36.10 -23.52 -56.43
C LEU A 179 -34.68 -23.20 -55.99
N SER A 180 -33.75 -23.05 -56.89
CA SER A 180 -32.37 -22.60 -56.56
C SER A 180 -32.33 -21.18 -56.02
N SER A 181 -33.13 -20.27 -56.58
CA SER A 181 -33.23 -18.87 -56.15
C SER A 181 -33.90 -18.75 -54.76
N LEU A 182 -34.95 -19.56 -54.47
CA LEU A 182 -35.55 -19.65 -53.15
C LEU A 182 -34.54 -20.12 -52.09
N ASN A 183 -33.73 -21.11 -52.40
CA ASN A 183 -32.68 -21.60 -51.53
C ASN A 183 -31.60 -20.54 -51.28
N LEU A 184 -31.19 -19.82 -52.29
CA LEU A 184 -30.27 -18.68 -52.20
C LEU A 184 -30.86 -17.55 -51.35
N GLN A 185 -32.16 -17.22 -51.52
CA GLN A 185 -32.83 -16.19 -50.72
C GLN A 185 -32.91 -16.57 -49.26
N SER A 186 -33.20 -17.83 -48.94
CA SER A 186 -33.20 -18.35 -47.56
C SER A 186 -31.80 -18.26 -46.93
N ASN A 187 -30.77 -18.66 -47.63
CA ASN A 187 -29.37 -18.58 -47.18
C ASN A 187 -28.94 -17.14 -46.97
N THR A 188 -29.33 -16.21 -47.84
CA THR A 188 -29.03 -14.78 -47.72
C THR A 188 -29.71 -14.19 -46.47
N ALA A 189 -30.96 -14.56 -46.20
CA ALA A 189 -31.64 -14.11 -44.98
C ALA A 189 -30.97 -14.62 -43.69
N LEU A 190 -30.49 -15.88 -43.69
CA LEU A 190 -29.73 -16.44 -42.56
C LEU A 190 -28.40 -15.72 -42.37
N ILE A 191 -27.66 -15.44 -43.44
CA ILE A 191 -26.42 -14.70 -43.40
C ILE A 191 -26.67 -13.30 -42.85
N LYS A 192 -27.67 -12.59 -43.33
CA LYS A 192 -28.05 -11.24 -42.86
C LYS A 192 -28.42 -11.24 -41.37
N SER A 193 -29.19 -12.25 -40.92
CA SER A 193 -29.52 -12.40 -39.48
C SER A 193 -28.29 -12.62 -38.62
N LYS A 194 -27.36 -13.48 -39.05
CA LYS A 194 -26.11 -13.74 -38.35
C LYS A 194 -25.22 -12.50 -38.28
N VAL A 195 -25.03 -11.81 -39.41
CA VAL A 195 -24.23 -10.56 -39.48
C VAL A 195 -24.79 -9.48 -38.55
N ASN A 196 -26.12 -9.31 -38.52
CA ASN A 196 -26.79 -8.36 -37.62
C ASN A 196 -26.58 -8.69 -36.14
N LYS A 197 -26.62 -9.98 -35.79
CA LYS A 197 -26.32 -10.43 -34.42
C LYS A 197 -24.88 -10.14 -34.02
N ASP A 198 -23.93 -10.52 -34.88
CA ASP A 198 -22.52 -10.30 -34.62
C ASP A 198 -22.20 -8.80 -34.52
N LYS A 199 -22.85 -7.96 -35.36
CA LYS A 199 -22.74 -6.48 -35.26
C LYS A 199 -23.25 -5.96 -33.94
N LEU A 200 -24.36 -6.43 -33.44
CA LEU A 200 -24.96 -6.02 -32.16
C LEU A 200 -24.04 -6.40 -30.99
N ASP A 201 -23.42 -7.58 -31.04
CA ASP A 201 -22.48 -8.04 -30.01
C ASP A 201 -21.20 -7.22 -30.00
N LEU A 202 -20.69 -6.80 -31.17
CA LEU A 202 -19.56 -5.89 -31.27
C LEU A 202 -19.91 -4.47 -30.79
N GLU A 203 -21.09 -3.95 -31.09
CA GLU A 203 -21.56 -2.66 -30.57
C GLU A 203 -21.66 -2.67 -29.03
N LYS A 204 -22.12 -3.78 -28.43
CA LYS A 204 -22.11 -3.97 -26.98
C LYS A 204 -20.69 -3.99 -26.40
N GLN A 205 -19.76 -4.65 -27.06
CA GLN A 205 -18.34 -4.65 -26.65
C GLN A 205 -17.73 -3.23 -26.68
N ILE A 206 -17.98 -2.45 -27.73
CA ILE A 206 -17.54 -1.04 -27.77
C ILE A 206 -18.15 -0.23 -26.62
N LEU A 207 -19.46 -0.40 -26.35
CA LEU A 207 -20.12 0.32 -25.28
C LEU A 207 -19.52 -0.05 -23.91
N SER A 208 -19.19 -1.32 -23.69
CA SER A 208 -18.52 -1.74 -22.46
C SER A 208 -17.14 -1.10 -22.33
N LEU A 209 -16.31 -1.14 -23.37
CA LEU A 209 -14.98 -0.53 -23.39
C LEU A 209 -15.03 0.99 -23.23
N LEU A 210 -16.00 1.66 -23.85
CA LEU A 210 -16.21 3.10 -23.69
C LEU A 210 -16.67 3.46 -22.29
N ASN A 211 -17.52 2.64 -21.66
CA ASN A 211 -17.94 2.84 -20.27
C ASN A 211 -16.80 2.59 -19.29
N GLU A 212 -15.97 1.60 -19.54
CA GLU A 212 -14.72 1.38 -18.78
C GLU A 212 -13.77 2.57 -18.86
N ASN A 213 -13.75 3.27 -19.98
CA ASN A 213 -12.89 4.43 -20.22
C ASN A 213 -13.47 5.75 -19.69
N LYS A 214 -14.79 5.81 -19.47
CA LYS A 214 -15.51 7.03 -19.02
C LYS A 214 -15.42 7.29 -17.53
N GLY A 215 -14.24 7.44 -16.97
CA GLY A 215 -14.11 8.12 -15.69
C GLY A 215 -13.85 7.23 -14.49
N THR A 216 -13.38 6.01 -14.69
CA THR A 216 -13.05 5.09 -13.59
C THR A 216 -11.54 4.96 -13.35
N TYR A 217 -10.75 5.87 -13.87
CA TYR A 217 -9.33 5.91 -13.55
C TYR A 217 -8.94 7.16 -12.78
N LYS A 218 -8.05 7.03 -11.85
CA LYS A 218 -7.41 8.12 -11.13
C LYS A 218 -5.92 7.85 -11.05
N PHE A 219 -5.13 8.88 -11.28
CA PHE A 219 -3.68 8.79 -11.12
C PHE A 219 -3.30 8.80 -9.63
N THR A 220 -2.18 8.15 -9.36
CA THR A 220 -1.54 8.20 -8.05
C THR A 220 -0.94 9.58 -7.84
N GLU A 221 -1.21 10.19 -6.68
CA GLU A 221 -0.76 11.51 -6.32
C GLU A 221 -0.40 11.61 -4.83
N LEU A 222 0.36 12.62 -4.46
CA LEU A 222 0.57 12.94 -3.04
C LEU A 222 -0.74 13.42 -2.44
N TYR A 223 -1.21 12.75 -1.37
CA TYR A 223 -2.39 13.17 -0.61
C TYR A 223 -2.09 14.43 0.20
N LYS A 224 -0.86 14.53 0.75
CA LYS A 224 -0.33 15.70 1.46
C LYS A 224 1.17 15.78 1.22
N ASN A 225 1.70 16.99 1.27
CA ASN A 225 3.15 17.19 1.23
C ASN A 225 3.84 16.37 2.33
N PRO A 226 5.01 15.80 2.05
CA PRO A 226 5.78 15.05 3.03
C PRO A 226 6.02 15.87 4.29
N LYS A 227 5.81 15.25 5.45
CA LYS A 227 6.03 15.88 6.74
C LYS A 227 7.30 15.31 7.35
N ILE A 228 8.18 16.19 7.82
CA ILE A 228 9.39 15.80 8.54
C ILE A 228 9.21 16.20 9.99
N GLU A 229 9.28 15.21 10.85
CA GLU A 229 9.18 15.41 12.31
C GLU A 229 10.56 15.31 12.94
N GLU A 230 10.89 16.31 13.74
CA GLU A 230 12.08 16.30 14.58
C GLU A 230 11.80 15.56 15.87
N LYS A 231 12.56 14.50 16.15
CA LYS A 231 12.48 13.77 17.42
C LYS A 231 13.69 14.11 18.27
N LYS A 232 13.44 14.89 19.32
CA LYS A 232 14.37 15.09 20.41
C LYS A 232 14.02 14.22 21.61
N PRO A 233 15.00 13.71 22.35
CA PRO A 233 14.69 13.06 23.61
C PRO A 233 13.98 14.05 24.53
N SER A 234 12.92 13.64 25.19
CA SER A 234 12.23 14.47 26.17
C SER A 234 13.18 14.75 27.33
N LEU A 235 13.50 16.03 27.56
CA LEU A 235 14.36 16.47 28.67
C LEU A 235 13.84 15.96 30.01
N ILE A 236 12.53 16.10 30.23
CA ILE A 236 11.87 15.66 31.46
C ILE A 236 12.01 14.16 31.65
N MET A 237 11.70 13.38 30.60
CA MET A 237 11.75 11.92 30.66
C MET A 237 13.17 11.39 30.88
N SER A 238 14.16 11.97 30.20
CA SER A 238 15.57 11.59 30.35
C SER A 238 16.09 11.90 31.75
N THR A 239 15.80 13.08 32.28
CA THR A 239 16.17 13.48 33.63
C THR A 239 15.52 12.58 34.69
N PHE A 240 14.24 12.33 34.54
CA PHE A 240 13.47 11.50 35.46
C PHE A 240 13.97 10.05 35.47
N PHE A 241 14.19 9.48 34.28
CA PHE A 241 14.73 8.13 34.15
C PHE A 241 16.13 8.01 34.78
N SER A 242 17.03 8.98 34.53
CA SER A 242 18.36 9.02 35.12
C SER A 242 18.33 9.16 36.62
N PHE A 243 17.37 9.91 37.17
CA PHE A 243 17.16 10.00 38.61
C PHE A 243 16.78 8.66 39.24
N PHE A 244 15.83 7.93 38.63
CA PHE A 244 15.42 6.61 39.12
C PHE A 244 16.54 5.57 39.03
N VAL A 245 17.28 5.55 37.92
CA VAL A 245 18.45 4.68 37.76
C VAL A 245 19.49 5.01 38.83
N GLY A 246 19.72 6.30 39.10
CA GLY A 246 20.59 6.76 40.14
C GLY A 246 20.17 6.31 41.54
N LEU A 247 18.89 6.36 41.83
CA LEU A 247 18.34 5.93 43.10
C LEU A 247 18.49 4.40 43.30
N MET A 248 18.19 3.63 42.24
CA MET A 248 18.38 2.18 42.26
C MET A 248 19.84 1.78 42.47
N LEU A 249 20.77 2.44 41.74
CA LEU A 249 22.19 2.19 41.90
C LEU A 249 22.69 2.59 43.29
N THR A 250 22.16 3.67 43.88
CA THR A 250 22.58 4.12 45.21
C THR A 250 22.10 3.11 46.28
N ILE A 251 20.87 2.61 46.18
CA ILE A 251 20.34 1.58 47.07
C ILE A 251 21.20 0.31 46.98
N LEU A 252 21.50 -0.12 45.75
CA LEU A 252 22.34 -1.32 45.50
C LEU A 252 23.74 -1.15 46.12
N PHE A 253 24.35 0.02 45.88
CA PHE A 253 25.67 0.36 46.44
C PHE A 253 25.65 0.34 47.96
N LEU A 254 24.63 0.93 48.63
CA LEU A 254 24.52 0.95 50.07
C LEU A 254 24.29 -0.47 50.65
N LEU A 255 23.48 -1.31 49.98
CA LEU A 255 23.29 -2.72 50.35
C LEU A 255 24.61 -3.51 50.21
N LEU A 256 25.36 -3.30 49.12
CA LEU A 256 26.62 -3.98 48.91
C LEU A 256 27.68 -3.54 49.97
N LYS A 257 27.71 -2.26 50.29
CA LYS A 257 28.58 -1.72 51.34
C LYS A 257 28.21 -2.29 52.71
N LEU A 258 26.94 -2.50 53.00
CA LEU A 258 26.45 -3.13 54.21
C LEU A 258 26.85 -4.61 54.26
N ALA A 259 26.70 -5.33 53.13
CA ALA A 259 27.09 -6.75 53.06
C ALA A 259 28.59 -6.96 53.25
N LEU A 260 29.42 -6.06 52.71
CA LEU A 260 30.89 -6.12 52.86
C LEU A 260 31.38 -5.68 54.25
N ASN A 261 30.67 -4.77 54.94
CA ASN A 261 31.01 -4.26 56.26
C ASN A 261 29.82 -4.33 57.24
N PRO A 262 29.48 -5.51 57.72
CA PRO A 262 28.33 -5.68 58.63
C PRO A 262 28.49 -4.95 59.96
N GLN A 263 29.71 -4.49 60.31
CA GLN A 263 29.96 -3.70 61.53
C GLN A 263 29.38 -2.28 61.47
N LEU A 264 28.98 -1.77 60.28
CA LEU A 264 28.35 -0.46 60.15
C LEU A 264 26.97 -0.35 60.77
N VAL A 265 26.37 -1.47 61.12
CA VAL A 265 25.05 -1.57 61.75
C VAL A 265 25.15 -1.94 63.21
N LYS A 266 26.34 -2.22 63.77
CA LYS A 266 26.51 -2.45 65.17
C LYS A 266 26.42 -1.11 65.93
N PRO A 267 25.57 -1.03 67.01
CA PRO A 267 25.52 0.16 67.81
C PRO A 267 26.89 0.41 68.43
N LYS A 268 27.40 1.66 68.35
CA LYS A 268 28.48 2.07 69.21
C LYS A 268 27.95 1.95 70.66
N SER A 269 28.43 0.95 71.37
CA SER A 269 28.24 0.80 72.82
C SER A 269 28.82 2.00 73.55
#